data_8509d89b83390b48475957f24ce299e0
#
_entry.id   8509d89b83390b48475957f24ce299e0
#
_cell.length_a   1.000
_cell.length_b   1.000
_cell.length_c   1.000
_cell.angle_alpha   90.00
_cell.angle_beta   90.00
_cell.angle_gamma   90.00
#
_symmetry.space_group_name_H-M   'P 1'
#
loop_
_entity.id
_entity.type
_entity.pdbx_description
1 polymer ?
#
loop_
_entity_poly.entity_id
_entity_poly.type
_entity_poly.pdbx_seq_one_letter_code
_entity_poly.pdbx_strand_id
1 'polypeptide(L)'
;MNNRSDVRAVLLLILTVCVFFIPVLTGMRGIFHDDLAMEVFSRKHFAAANLQQGVVPLWDPQTWCGAIPFYARYFADTYYLPLWPFYVCSDTTNPQSAYFVHTLLPLILHYCLAGTGMYILLRRFFQCRAGASFFGALLYVFSPAFMYAYVWGQVVAIEAWAPWLLYAYVSAVRKFTIVRVLLPGIILSFLITAAVPNYAHFFILIWFGVMVLLQATPSGMPVGRLFQRQALVTAATVCIGFGLSAVYILSSIDGFQYMKEHIPLTLQSALQDPVGSLPLAYLATLFVPHMFDNVTGEQMLRLIPEEPVLYWEANLSGGLFVSFLVFVCCMSLLARRPGQDPRDALWRRCAVFGLVLYAVSLTAALGKNTPVYKWTIGLIPFIRDFPRPIHYRVIQCFSAALLGALGINALCSNVS
;
A
#
# COMPACT_ATOMS: atom_id res chain seq x y z
N MET A 1 -10.97 13.39 -16.15
CA MET A 1 -9.89 14.37 -16.38
C MET A 1 -10.29 15.22 -17.58
N ASN A 2 -10.85 16.39 -17.32
CA ASN A 2 -11.25 17.32 -18.41
C ASN A 2 -10.40 18.59 -18.45
N ASN A 3 -9.36 18.66 -17.66
CA ASN A 3 -8.48 19.82 -17.62
C ASN A 3 -7.09 19.41 -18.15
N ARG A 4 -6.58 20.15 -19.12
CA ARG A 4 -5.23 19.93 -19.69
C ARG A 4 -4.14 19.88 -18.63
N SER A 5 -4.31 20.59 -17.50
CA SER A 5 -3.38 20.57 -16.37
C SER A 5 -3.35 19.21 -15.65
N ASP A 6 -4.49 18.52 -15.47
CA ASP A 6 -4.53 17.21 -14.82
C ASP A 6 -3.83 16.14 -15.69
N VAL A 7 -4.06 16.20 -17.03
CA VAL A 7 -3.38 15.29 -17.97
C VAL A 7 -1.87 15.49 -17.95
N ARG A 8 -1.43 16.77 -18.03
CA ARG A 8 0.02 17.10 -17.96
C ARG A 8 0.65 16.63 -16.66
N ALA A 9 -0.03 16.82 -15.53
CA ALA A 9 0.47 16.37 -14.22
C ALA A 9 0.64 14.85 -14.16
N VAL A 10 -0.33 14.08 -14.67
CA VAL A 10 -0.24 12.61 -14.73
C VAL A 10 0.87 12.16 -15.66
N LEU A 11 1.00 12.76 -16.86
CA LEU A 11 2.08 12.41 -17.79
C LEU A 11 3.46 12.72 -17.19
N LEU A 12 3.59 13.88 -16.51
CA LEU A 12 4.84 14.24 -15.84
C LEU A 12 5.16 13.28 -14.69
N LEU A 13 4.15 12.82 -13.93
CA LEU A 13 4.33 11.84 -12.87
C LEU A 13 4.83 10.50 -13.43
N ILE A 14 4.19 9.99 -14.48
CA ILE A 14 4.62 8.77 -15.16
C ILE A 14 6.05 8.93 -15.68
N LEU A 15 6.34 10.05 -16.33
CA LEU A 15 7.69 10.36 -16.81
C LEU A 15 8.71 10.37 -15.67
N THR A 16 8.38 10.99 -14.53
CA THR A 16 9.27 11.02 -13.35
C THR A 16 9.57 9.61 -12.84
N VAL A 17 8.57 8.74 -12.75
CA VAL A 17 8.75 7.32 -12.38
C VAL A 17 9.62 6.61 -13.41
N CYS A 18 9.35 6.75 -14.70
CA CYS A 18 10.15 6.12 -15.75
C CYS A 18 11.60 6.61 -15.75
N VAL A 19 11.84 7.92 -15.56
CA VAL A 19 13.17 8.50 -15.44
C VAL A 19 13.93 7.92 -14.26
N PHE A 20 13.28 7.76 -13.12
CA PHE A 20 13.88 7.12 -11.94
C PHE A 20 14.33 5.68 -12.24
N PHE A 21 13.52 4.93 -12.99
CA PHE A 21 13.82 3.55 -13.36
C PHE A 21 14.60 3.40 -14.69
N ILE A 22 15.10 4.49 -15.32
CA ILE A 22 15.91 4.41 -16.56
C ILE A 22 17.03 3.37 -16.46
N PRO A 23 17.86 3.33 -15.37
CA PRO A 23 18.94 2.36 -15.29
C PRO A 23 18.46 0.90 -15.35
N VAL A 24 17.25 0.64 -14.85
CA VAL A 24 16.61 -0.69 -14.89
C VAL A 24 16.01 -0.96 -16.26
N LEU A 25 15.29 0.01 -16.82
CA LEU A 25 14.64 -0.09 -18.13
C LEU A 25 15.63 -0.28 -19.28
N THR A 26 16.83 0.31 -19.15
CA THR A 26 17.91 0.21 -20.15
C THR A 26 18.84 -0.99 -19.92
N GLY A 27 18.61 -1.78 -18.86
CA GLY A 27 19.48 -2.92 -18.53
C GLY A 27 20.86 -2.53 -17.96
N MET A 28 21.09 -1.24 -17.68
CA MET A 28 22.36 -0.79 -17.06
C MET A 28 22.51 -1.25 -15.61
N ARG A 29 21.39 -1.44 -14.90
CA ARG A 29 21.35 -1.95 -13.53
C ARG A 29 20.18 -2.91 -13.40
N GLY A 30 20.39 -4.02 -12.69
CA GLY A 30 19.31 -4.90 -12.22
C GLY A 30 18.85 -4.45 -10.82
N ILE A 31 17.58 -4.66 -10.51
CA ILE A 31 17.11 -4.69 -9.13
C ILE A 31 17.29 -6.13 -8.68
N PHE A 32 18.22 -6.39 -7.80
CA PHE A 32 18.52 -7.73 -7.32
C PHE A 32 18.50 -7.72 -5.79
N HIS A 33 17.65 -8.54 -5.22
CA HIS A 33 17.57 -8.78 -3.80
C HIS A 33 17.28 -10.26 -3.59
N ASP A 34 17.73 -10.85 -2.50
CA ASP A 34 17.61 -12.29 -2.25
C ASP A 34 16.19 -12.80 -2.44
N ASP A 35 15.21 -12.23 -1.74
CA ASP A 35 13.80 -12.63 -1.85
C ASP A 35 13.22 -12.41 -3.26
N LEU A 36 13.56 -11.29 -3.90
CA LEU A 36 13.08 -10.97 -5.25
C LEU A 36 13.63 -11.98 -6.27
N ALA A 37 14.90 -12.34 -6.17
CA ALA A 37 15.55 -13.24 -7.09
C ALA A 37 15.24 -14.70 -6.80
N MET A 38 15.34 -15.12 -5.54
CA MET A 38 15.24 -16.51 -5.16
C MET A 38 13.80 -16.98 -5.02
N GLU A 39 12.92 -16.14 -4.49
CA GLU A 39 11.54 -16.52 -4.25
C GLU A 39 10.57 -15.95 -5.28
N VAL A 40 10.55 -14.63 -5.45
CA VAL A 40 9.53 -13.97 -6.28
C VAL A 40 9.73 -14.30 -7.75
N PHE A 41 10.96 -14.20 -8.25
CA PHE A 41 11.25 -14.51 -9.66
C PHE A 41 11.02 -15.98 -9.97
N SER A 42 11.55 -16.89 -9.17
CA SER A 42 11.42 -18.35 -9.45
C SER A 42 9.95 -18.78 -9.49
N ARG A 43 9.12 -18.26 -8.60
CA ARG A 43 7.66 -18.55 -8.61
C ARG A 43 6.95 -17.95 -9.81
N LYS A 44 7.25 -16.71 -10.17
CA LYS A 44 6.68 -16.08 -11.37
C LYS A 44 7.10 -16.80 -12.63
N HIS A 45 8.36 -17.21 -12.70
CA HIS A 45 8.87 -17.98 -13.84
C HIS A 45 8.18 -19.34 -13.96
N PHE A 46 8.00 -20.06 -12.85
CA PHE A 46 7.26 -21.30 -12.82
C PHE A 46 5.78 -21.11 -13.23
N ALA A 47 5.13 -20.06 -12.71
CA ALA A 47 3.77 -19.72 -13.09
C ALA A 47 3.67 -19.40 -14.59
N ALA A 48 4.59 -18.60 -15.14
CA ALA A 48 4.63 -18.24 -16.55
C ALA A 48 4.79 -19.46 -17.46
N ALA A 49 5.74 -20.34 -17.14
CA ALA A 49 6.00 -21.56 -17.92
C ALA A 49 4.78 -22.50 -17.97
N ASN A 50 4.04 -22.62 -16.88
CA ASN A 50 2.80 -23.42 -16.84
C ASN A 50 1.64 -22.74 -17.57
N LEU A 51 1.44 -21.44 -17.36
CA LEU A 51 0.35 -20.69 -18.01
C LEU A 51 0.52 -20.63 -19.53
N GLN A 52 1.75 -20.58 -20.06
CA GLN A 52 2.03 -20.69 -21.50
C GLN A 52 1.61 -22.03 -22.10
N GLN A 53 1.58 -23.07 -21.27
CA GLN A 53 1.07 -24.40 -21.66
C GLN A 53 -0.44 -24.54 -21.40
N GLY A 54 -1.14 -23.47 -20.98
CA GLY A 54 -2.55 -23.50 -20.64
C GLY A 54 -2.88 -24.16 -19.30
N VAL A 55 -1.88 -24.35 -18.44
CA VAL A 55 -2.01 -25.01 -17.15
C VAL A 55 -1.87 -23.98 -16.03
N VAL A 56 -2.84 -23.91 -15.12
CA VAL A 56 -2.69 -23.17 -13.88
C VAL A 56 -1.90 -24.03 -12.88
N PRO A 57 -0.73 -23.61 -12.41
CA PRO A 57 0.11 -24.44 -11.57
C PRO A 57 -0.51 -24.67 -10.20
N LEU A 58 -0.71 -25.93 -9.83
CA LEU A 58 -1.24 -26.32 -8.52
C LEU A 58 -0.16 -26.90 -7.60
N TRP A 59 0.90 -27.45 -8.17
CA TRP A 59 1.96 -28.11 -7.43
C TRP A 59 3.31 -27.85 -8.10
N ASP A 60 4.34 -27.58 -7.28
CA ASP A 60 5.71 -27.38 -7.71
C ASP A 60 6.62 -28.37 -6.97
N PRO A 61 7.12 -29.39 -7.67
CA PRO A 61 7.96 -30.42 -7.04
C PRO A 61 9.36 -29.90 -6.67
N GLN A 62 9.81 -28.82 -7.26
CA GLN A 62 11.18 -28.32 -7.13
C GLN A 62 11.39 -27.49 -5.86
N THR A 63 10.34 -26.81 -5.40
CA THR A 63 10.43 -25.94 -4.22
C THR A 63 9.97 -26.70 -2.99
N TRP A 64 10.79 -26.70 -1.93
CA TRP A 64 10.52 -27.39 -0.67
C TRP A 64 10.22 -28.89 -0.86
N CYS A 65 10.84 -29.51 -1.86
CA CYS A 65 10.59 -30.92 -2.25
C CYS A 65 9.11 -31.23 -2.51
N GLY A 66 8.32 -30.23 -2.94
CA GLY A 66 6.88 -30.38 -3.17
C GLY A 66 6.02 -30.48 -1.91
N ALA A 67 6.58 -30.20 -0.73
CA ALA A 67 5.86 -30.34 0.53
C ALA A 67 4.65 -29.42 0.68
N ILE A 68 4.70 -28.24 0.06
CA ILE A 68 3.63 -27.26 0.10
C ILE A 68 3.04 -27.12 -1.30
N PRO A 69 1.73 -27.35 -1.52
CA PRO A 69 1.11 -27.10 -2.80
C PRO A 69 1.35 -25.67 -3.29
N PHE A 70 1.61 -25.49 -4.58
CA PHE A 70 1.91 -24.17 -5.14
C PHE A 70 0.78 -23.17 -4.92
N TYR A 71 -0.47 -23.60 -5.07
CA TYR A 71 -1.66 -22.78 -4.85
C TYR A 71 -1.81 -22.31 -3.39
N ALA A 72 -1.30 -23.10 -2.43
CA ALA A 72 -1.38 -22.76 -1.01
C ALA A 72 -0.23 -21.86 -0.54
N ARG A 73 0.72 -21.55 -1.43
CA ARG A 73 1.82 -20.67 -1.09
C ARG A 73 1.34 -19.24 -0.93
N TYR A 74 1.67 -18.70 0.19
CA TYR A 74 1.34 -17.38 0.67
C TYR A 74 1.68 -16.24 -0.32
N PHE A 75 2.69 -16.41 -1.15
CA PHE A 75 3.16 -15.41 -2.11
C PHE A 75 2.92 -15.78 -3.57
N ALA A 76 2.05 -16.71 -3.86
CA ALA A 76 1.74 -17.08 -5.24
C ALA A 76 0.77 -16.07 -5.86
N ASP A 77 1.31 -15.09 -6.58
CA ASP A 77 0.53 -14.10 -7.33
C ASP A 77 -0.02 -14.64 -8.67
N THR A 78 -0.09 -15.96 -8.82
CA THR A 78 -0.61 -16.65 -10.00
C THR A 78 -2.08 -16.30 -10.29
N TYR A 79 -2.85 -16.03 -9.24
CA TYR A 79 -4.26 -15.63 -9.38
C TYR A 79 -4.44 -14.11 -9.59
N TYR A 80 -3.36 -13.36 -9.61
CA TYR A 80 -3.40 -11.93 -9.85
C TYR A 80 -3.45 -11.66 -11.37
N LEU A 81 -4.66 -11.60 -11.91
CA LEU A 81 -4.92 -11.47 -13.34
C LEU A 81 -4.14 -10.35 -14.06
N PRO A 82 -3.87 -9.18 -13.48
CA PRO A 82 -3.08 -8.16 -14.15
C PRO A 82 -1.66 -8.57 -14.54
N LEU A 83 -1.10 -9.65 -13.98
CA LEU A 83 0.21 -10.19 -14.39
C LEU A 83 0.14 -11.19 -15.55
N TRP A 84 -1.01 -11.76 -15.85
CA TRP A 84 -1.15 -12.80 -16.87
C TRP A 84 -0.63 -12.39 -18.27
N PRO A 85 -0.89 -11.17 -18.77
CA PRO A 85 -0.31 -10.74 -20.05
C PRO A 85 1.22 -10.83 -20.06
N PHE A 86 1.86 -10.49 -18.96
CA PHE A 86 3.33 -10.56 -18.84
C PHE A 86 3.82 -11.99 -18.75
N TYR A 87 3.10 -12.88 -18.08
CA TYR A 87 3.42 -14.30 -18.02
C TYR A 87 3.33 -14.97 -19.39
N VAL A 88 2.26 -14.71 -20.11
CA VAL A 88 2.03 -15.31 -21.45
C VAL A 88 3.02 -14.75 -22.47
N CYS A 89 3.39 -13.47 -22.40
CA CYS A 89 4.28 -12.82 -23.37
C CYS A 89 5.78 -12.96 -23.03
N SER A 90 6.16 -13.53 -21.86
CA SER A 90 7.56 -13.67 -21.50
C SER A 90 8.23 -14.83 -22.21
N ASP A 91 9.51 -14.64 -22.57
CA ASP A 91 10.35 -15.75 -23.04
C ASP A 91 10.93 -16.51 -21.84
N THR A 92 10.29 -17.61 -21.47
CA THR A 92 10.72 -18.43 -20.32
C THR A 92 11.99 -19.25 -20.60
N THR A 93 12.46 -19.29 -21.86
CA THR A 93 13.73 -19.94 -22.21
C THR A 93 14.94 -19.04 -21.95
N ASN A 94 14.72 -17.71 -21.88
CA ASN A 94 15.74 -16.72 -21.57
C ASN A 94 15.45 -16.08 -20.20
N PRO A 95 16.17 -16.47 -19.13
CA PRO A 95 15.92 -15.98 -17.77
C PRO A 95 16.03 -14.47 -17.62
N GLN A 96 16.91 -13.79 -18.37
CA GLN A 96 17.06 -12.34 -18.29
C GLN A 96 15.85 -11.63 -18.90
N SER A 97 15.38 -12.07 -20.06
CA SER A 97 14.17 -11.59 -20.71
C SER A 97 12.95 -11.85 -19.83
N ALA A 98 12.83 -13.06 -19.32
CA ALA A 98 11.76 -13.46 -18.42
C ALA A 98 11.73 -12.57 -17.16
N TYR A 99 12.86 -12.36 -16.50
CA TYR A 99 12.97 -11.50 -15.32
C TYR A 99 12.51 -10.07 -15.61
N PHE A 100 12.93 -9.51 -16.75
CA PHE A 100 12.50 -8.18 -17.14
C PHE A 100 11.00 -8.12 -17.38
N VAL A 101 10.44 -9.05 -18.20
CA VAL A 101 9.06 -8.99 -18.67
C VAL A 101 8.05 -9.29 -17.57
N HIS A 102 8.23 -10.34 -16.77
CA HIS A 102 7.22 -10.71 -15.77
C HIS A 102 7.54 -10.27 -14.34
N THR A 103 8.69 -9.66 -14.08
CA THR A 103 9.04 -9.16 -12.76
C THR A 103 9.26 -7.65 -12.75
N LEU A 104 10.23 -7.13 -13.52
CA LEU A 104 10.61 -5.72 -13.44
C LEU A 104 9.61 -4.79 -14.14
N LEU A 105 9.14 -5.14 -15.33
CA LEU A 105 8.21 -4.30 -16.08
C LEU A 105 6.87 -4.12 -15.35
N PRO A 106 6.20 -5.19 -14.85
CA PRO A 106 5.01 -5.02 -14.02
C PRO A 106 5.26 -4.22 -12.75
N LEU A 107 6.41 -4.40 -12.10
CA LEU A 107 6.81 -3.61 -10.93
C LEU A 107 6.76 -2.12 -11.25
N ILE A 108 7.46 -1.67 -12.32
CA ILE A 108 7.51 -0.27 -12.73
C ILE A 108 6.11 0.27 -13.09
N LEU A 109 5.31 -0.54 -13.78
CA LEU A 109 3.93 -0.16 -14.12
C LEU A 109 3.06 0.02 -12.88
N HIS A 110 3.27 -0.77 -11.82
CA HIS A 110 2.57 -0.58 -10.56
C HIS A 110 3.00 0.71 -9.84
N TYR A 111 4.27 1.15 -9.95
CA TYR A 111 4.67 2.48 -9.47
C TYR A 111 3.93 3.60 -10.22
N CYS A 112 3.80 3.50 -11.54
CA CYS A 112 3.03 4.45 -12.33
C CYS A 112 1.54 4.44 -11.96
N LEU A 113 0.98 3.25 -11.75
CA LEU A 113 -0.41 3.05 -11.31
C LEU A 113 -0.66 3.69 -9.94
N ALA A 114 0.23 3.46 -8.98
CA ALA A 114 0.18 4.01 -7.63
C ALA A 114 0.15 5.55 -7.65
N GLY A 115 1.11 6.15 -8.35
CA GLY A 115 1.22 7.59 -8.44
C GLY A 115 0.00 8.21 -9.10
N THR A 116 -0.48 7.63 -10.19
CA THR A 116 -1.68 8.10 -10.88
C THR A 116 -2.92 7.98 -10.00
N GLY A 117 -3.07 6.84 -9.30
CA GLY A 117 -4.18 6.62 -8.36
C GLY A 117 -4.17 7.63 -7.21
N MET A 118 -3.01 7.84 -6.59
CA MET A 118 -2.87 8.81 -5.50
C MET A 118 -3.12 10.24 -5.97
N TYR A 119 -2.62 10.63 -7.16
CA TYR A 119 -2.93 11.92 -7.76
C TYR A 119 -4.43 12.14 -7.92
N ILE A 120 -5.11 11.16 -8.51
CA ILE A 120 -6.57 11.25 -8.75
C ILE A 120 -7.33 11.31 -7.43
N LEU A 121 -6.96 10.50 -6.44
CA LEU A 121 -7.56 10.50 -5.11
C LEU A 121 -7.41 11.87 -4.43
N LEU A 122 -6.20 12.42 -4.39
CA LEU A 122 -5.92 13.74 -3.82
C LEU A 122 -6.68 14.86 -4.55
N ARG A 123 -6.72 14.78 -5.87
CA ARG A 123 -7.32 15.80 -6.74
C ARG A 123 -8.84 15.79 -6.68
N ARG A 124 -9.47 14.60 -6.67
CA ARG A 124 -10.92 14.45 -6.86
C ARG A 124 -11.69 14.22 -5.57
N PHE A 125 -11.09 13.57 -4.60
CA PHE A 125 -11.72 13.32 -3.30
C PHE A 125 -11.29 14.35 -2.26
N PHE A 126 -9.99 14.50 -2.05
CA PHE A 126 -9.44 15.46 -1.07
C PHE A 126 -9.40 16.90 -1.59
N GLN A 127 -9.74 17.14 -2.85
CA GLN A 127 -9.89 18.45 -3.49
C GLN A 127 -8.63 19.34 -3.44
N CYS A 128 -7.45 18.72 -3.42
CA CYS A 128 -6.19 19.44 -3.49
C CYS A 128 -6.00 20.10 -4.88
N ARG A 129 -5.23 21.20 -4.95
CA ARG A 129 -4.78 21.82 -6.21
C ARG A 129 -3.89 20.84 -6.99
N ALA A 130 -3.81 21.00 -8.31
CA ALA A 130 -3.07 20.07 -9.18
C ALA A 130 -1.61 19.89 -8.75
N GLY A 131 -0.89 20.98 -8.44
CA GLY A 131 0.48 20.93 -7.94
C GLY A 131 0.60 20.19 -6.62
N ALA A 132 -0.26 20.48 -5.65
CA ALA A 132 -0.28 19.79 -4.35
C ALA A 132 -0.58 18.29 -4.51
N SER A 133 -1.51 17.93 -5.41
CA SER A 133 -1.81 16.52 -5.73
C SER A 133 -0.63 15.81 -6.40
N PHE A 134 0.10 16.51 -7.28
CA PHE A 134 1.29 15.98 -7.93
C PHE A 134 2.40 15.67 -6.92
N PHE A 135 2.73 16.64 -6.06
CA PHE A 135 3.74 16.42 -5.02
C PHE A 135 3.31 15.35 -4.01
N GLY A 136 2.05 15.32 -3.59
CA GLY A 136 1.54 14.27 -2.72
C GLY A 136 1.63 12.89 -3.36
N ALA A 137 1.38 12.76 -4.67
CA ALA A 137 1.56 11.51 -5.39
C ALA A 137 3.03 11.09 -5.46
N LEU A 138 3.97 12.02 -5.66
CA LEU A 138 5.41 11.75 -5.58
C LEU A 138 5.83 11.30 -4.18
N LEU A 139 5.35 11.98 -3.13
CA LEU A 139 5.62 11.59 -1.74
C LEU A 139 5.13 10.17 -1.43
N TYR A 140 4.02 9.75 -2.03
CA TYR A 140 3.51 8.38 -1.89
C TYR A 140 4.40 7.36 -2.59
N VAL A 141 4.65 7.56 -3.89
CA VAL A 141 5.40 6.61 -4.73
C VAL A 141 6.86 6.47 -4.28
N PHE A 142 7.49 7.57 -3.86
CA PHE A 142 8.87 7.58 -3.39
C PHE A 142 8.98 7.53 -1.86
N SER A 143 7.89 7.13 -1.16
CA SER A 143 7.95 6.89 0.28
C SER A 143 8.84 5.68 0.59
N PRO A 144 9.51 5.63 1.74
CA PRO A 144 10.35 4.50 2.09
C PRO A 144 9.62 3.17 2.08
N ALA A 145 8.37 3.11 2.61
CA ALA A 145 7.59 1.88 2.61
C ALA A 145 7.36 1.37 1.18
N PHE A 146 6.96 2.25 0.26
CA PHE A 146 6.68 1.89 -1.12
C PHE A 146 7.97 1.53 -1.87
N MET A 147 9.04 2.30 -1.66
CA MET A 147 10.32 2.05 -2.33
C MET A 147 10.96 0.73 -1.90
N TYR A 148 10.80 0.31 -0.64
CA TYR A 148 11.31 -0.99 -0.20
C TYR A 148 10.36 -2.16 -0.48
N ALA A 149 9.11 -1.89 -0.82
CA ALA A 149 8.15 -2.91 -1.21
C ALA A 149 8.55 -3.69 -2.48
N TYR A 150 9.52 -3.17 -3.27
CA TYR A 150 9.99 -3.86 -4.49
C TYR A 150 10.55 -5.26 -4.21
N VAL A 151 11.10 -5.49 -3.03
CA VAL A 151 11.60 -6.80 -2.59
C VAL A 151 10.51 -7.86 -2.71
N TRP A 152 9.29 -7.46 -2.38
CA TRP A 152 8.09 -8.28 -2.55
C TRP A 152 7.16 -7.57 -3.54
N GLY A 153 7.33 -7.83 -4.82
CA GLY A 153 6.55 -7.16 -5.87
C GLY A 153 5.04 -7.17 -5.68
N GLN A 154 4.53 -8.15 -4.92
CA GLN A 154 3.12 -8.26 -4.52
C GLN A 154 2.67 -7.11 -3.61
N VAL A 155 3.53 -6.67 -2.70
CA VAL A 155 3.24 -5.54 -1.81
C VAL A 155 3.09 -4.26 -2.62
N VAL A 156 3.96 -4.06 -3.62
CA VAL A 156 3.85 -2.94 -4.56
C VAL A 156 2.51 -2.95 -5.30
N ALA A 157 2.03 -4.13 -5.71
CA ALA A 157 0.73 -4.26 -6.37
C ALA A 157 -0.42 -3.85 -5.44
N ILE A 158 -0.41 -4.30 -4.18
CA ILE A 158 -1.43 -3.93 -3.19
C ILE A 158 -1.44 -2.41 -2.97
N GLU A 159 -0.27 -1.82 -2.71
CA GLU A 159 -0.14 -0.38 -2.49
C GLU A 159 -0.54 0.42 -3.73
N ALA A 160 -0.28 -0.09 -4.93
CA ALA A 160 -0.67 0.58 -6.17
C ALA A 160 -2.18 0.64 -6.38
N TRP A 161 -2.91 -0.42 -6.04
CA TRP A 161 -4.36 -0.46 -6.18
C TRP A 161 -5.12 0.25 -5.07
N ALA A 162 -4.51 0.46 -3.90
CA ALA A 162 -5.18 1.06 -2.75
C ALA A 162 -5.79 2.44 -3.01
N PRO A 163 -5.09 3.43 -3.59
CA PRO A 163 -5.69 4.73 -3.91
C PRO A 163 -6.84 4.62 -4.92
N TRP A 164 -6.76 3.66 -5.86
CA TRP A 164 -7.82 3.41 -6.84
C TRP A 164 -9.06 2.81 -6.20
N LEU A 165 -8.89 1.87 -5.25
CA LEU A 165 -10.01 1.30 -4.48
C LEU A 165 -10.76 2.41 -3.74
N LEU A 166 -10.02 3.27 -3.03
CA LEU A 166 -10.61 4.38 -2.28
C LEU A 166 -11.35 5.36 -3.20
N TYR A 167 -10.74 5.73 -4.33
CA TYR A 167 -11.37 6.62 -5.30
C TYR A 167 -12.60 5.99 -5.96
N ALA A 168 -12.52 4.73 -6.38
CA ALA A 168 -13.64 4.01 -6.97
C ALA A 168 -14.82 3.90 -6.00
N TYR A 169 -14.55 3.54 -4.74
CA TYR A 169 -15.53 3.48 -3.68
C TYR A 169 -16.25 4.83 -3.48
N VAL A 170 -15.50 5.91 -3.28
CA VAL A 170 -16.07 7.25 -3.14
C VAL A 170 -16.88 7.66 -4.36
N SER A 171 -16.38 7.36 -5.56
CA SER A 171 -17.07 7.63 -6.81
C SER A 171 -18.39 6.88 -6.92
N ALA A 172 -18.44 5.61 -6.48
CA ALA A 172 -19.64 4.79 -6.45
C ALA A 172 -20.70 5.34 -5.49
N VAL A 173 -20.29 5.71 -4.28
CA VAL A 173 -21.19 6.29 -3.26
C VAL A 173 -21.78 7.61 -3.75
N ARG A 174 -20.96 8.49 -4.36
CA ARG A 174 -21.40 9.81 -4.85
C ARG A 174 -22.28 9.70 -6.11
N LYS A 175 -21.92 8.82 -7.03
CA LYS A 175 -22.63 8.62 -8.31
C LYS A 175 -22.96 7.14 -8.48
N PHE A 176 -24.11 6.74 -8.00
CA PHE A 176 -24.57 5.36 -7.97
C PHE A 176 -24.97 4.89 -9.37
N THR A 177 -24.05 4.22 -10.07
CA THR A 177 -24.27 3.56 -11.37
C THR A 177 -23.69 2.16 -11.32
N ILE A 178 -24.22 1.22 -12.13
CA ILE A 178 -23.81 -0.17 -12.11
C ILE A 178 -22.28 -0.32 -12.26
N VAL A 179 -21.68 0.32 -13.24
CA VAL A 179 -20.23 0.25 -13.48
C VAL A 179 -19.42 0.75 -12.29
N ARG A 180 -19.86 1.84 -11.64
CA ARG A 180 -19.17 2.38 -10.47
C ARG A 180 -19.32 1.51 -9.24
N VAL A 181 -20.45 0.82 -9.08
CA VAL A 181 -20.69 -0.09 -7.96
C VAL A 181 -19.85 -1.37 -8.11
N LEU A 182 -19.68 -1.87 -9.34
CA LEU A 182 -18.86 -3.05 -9.62
C LEU A 182 -17.35 -2.79 -9.47
N LEU A 183 -16.89 -1.60 -9.89
CA LEU A 183 -15.46 -1.28 -9.99
C LEU A 183 -14.68 -1.45 -8.68
N PRO A 184 -15.11 -0.95 -7.51
CA PRO A 184 -14.36 -1.14 -6.28
C PRO A 184 -14.26 -2.63 -5.86
N GLY A 185 -15.25 -3.46 -6.19
CA GLY A 185 -15.17 -4.90 -5.96
C GLY A 185 -14.12 -5.58 -6.84
N ILE A 186 -14.05 -5.21 -8.12
CA ILE A 186 -13.00 -5.70 -9.02
C ILE A 186 -11.61 -5.27 -8.53
N ILE A 187 -11.45 -4.02 -8.12
CA ILE A 187 -10.17 -3.53 -7.58
C ILE A 187 -9.83 -4.24 -6.27
N LEU A 188 -10.81 -4.48 -5.40
CA LEU A 188 -10.58 -5.23 -4.16
C LEU A 188 -10.10 -6.66 -4.47
N SER A 189 -10.62 -7.32 -5.51
CA SER A 189 -10.14 -8.64 -5.91
C SER A 189 -8.66 -8.62 -6.33
N PHE A 190 -8.20 -7.54 -6.98
CA PHE A 190 -6.78 -7.38 -7.32
C PHE A 190 -5.90 -7.21 -6.08
N LEU A 191 -6.36 -6.46 -5.07
CA LEU A 191 -5.64 -6.36 -3.80
C LEU A 191 -5.54 -7.72 -3.09
N ILE A 192 -6.62 -8.50 -3.07
CA ILE A 192 -6.64 -9.79 -2.40
C ILE A 192 -5.75 -10.80 -3.14
N THR A 193 -5.86 -10.88 -4.47
CA THR A 193 -5.13 -11.85 -5.29
C THR A 193 -3.66 -11.48 -5.52
N ALA A 194 -3.24 -10.26 -5.18
CA ALA A 194 -1.82 -9.89 -5.13
C ALA A 194 -1.04 -10.64 -4.02
N ALA A 195 -1.73 -11.46 -3.23
CA ALA A 195 -1.19 -12.56 -2.44
C ALA A 195 -0.37 -12.20 -1.18
N VAL A 196 -0.64 -11.05 -0.54
CA VAL A 196 -0.06 -10.72 0.77
C VAL A 196 -1.16 -10.22 1.72
N PRO A 197 -1.93 -11.12 2.34
CA PRO A 197 -3.13 -10.75 3.10
C PRO A 197 -2.87 -9.79 4.26
N ASN A 198 -1.69 -9.86 4.88
CA ASN A 198 -1.31 -8.96 5.97
C ASN A 198 -1.17 -7.50 5.55
N TYR A 199 -0.95 -7.19 4.27
CA TYR A 199 -0.96 -5.82 3.79
C TYR A 199 -2.36 -5.32 3.43
N ALA A 200 -3.27 -6.21 3.04
CA ALA A 200 -4.63 -5.84 2.67
C ALA A 200 -5.39 -5.19 3.84
N HIS A 201 -5.18 -5.65 5.09
CA HIS A 201 -5.87 -5.10 6.25
C HIS A 201 -5.52 -3.62 6.54
N PHE A 202 -4.31 -3.15 6.21
CA PHE A 202 -3.96 -1.74 6.37
C PHE A 202 -4.85 -0.85 5.50
N PHE A 203 -5.14 -1.29 4.29
CA PHE A 203 -6.01 -0.56 3.39
C PHE A 203 -7.49 -0.68 3.78
N ILE A 204 -7.89 -1.77 4.42
CA ILE A 204 -9.22 -1.88 5.03
C ILE A 204 -9.40 -0.83 6.13
N LEU A 205 -8.38 -0.60 6.96
CA LEU A 205 -8.42 0.45 7.99
C LEU A 205 -8.53 1.86 7.37
N ILE A 206 -7.75 2.16 6.33
CA ILE A 206 -7.85 3.43 5.61
C ILE A 206 -9.23 3.56 4.95
N TRP A 207 -9.75 2.49 4.36
CA TRP A 207 -11.08 2.47 3.75
C TRP A 207 -12.17 2.75 4.76
N PHE A 208 -12.14 2.09 5.94
CA PHE A 208 -13.06 2.39 7.03
C PHE A 208 -12.98 3.86 7.45
N GLY A 209 -11.78 4.42 7.62
CA GLY A 209 -11.60 5.83 7.89
C GLY A 209 -12.18 6.75 6.82
N VAL A 210 -12.05 6.39 5.54
CA VAL A 210 -12.68 7.12 4.42
C VAL A 210 -14.21 7.03 4.48
N MET A 211 -14.78 5.89 4.89
CA MET A 211 -16.23 5.76 5.11
C MET A 211 -16.73 6.74 6.17
N VAL A 212 -16.02 6.84 7.30
CA VAL A 212 -16.33 7.79 8.37
C VAL A 212 -16.17 9.24 7.88
N LEU A 213 -15.11 9.55 7.15
CA LEU A 213 -14.87 10.87 6.58
C LEU A 213 -15.98 11.28 5.61
N LEU A 214 -16.49 10.36 4.81
CA LEU A 214 -17.61 10.61 3.90
C LEU A 214 -18.88 11.01 4.65
N GLN A 215 -19.18 10.37 5.77
CA GLN A 215 -20.35 10.75 6.62
C GLN A 215 -20.19 12.16 7.20
N ALA A 216 -18.95 12.52 7.52
CA ALA A 216 -18.63 13.82 8.07
C ALA A 216 -18.63 14.96 7.01
N THR A 217 -18.60 14.64 5.70
CA THR A 217 -18.48 15.67 4.64
C THR A 217 -19.85 16.07 4.09
N PRO A 218 -20.12 17.39 3.91
CA PRO A 218 -21.35 17.83 3.26
C PRO A 218 -21.44 17.28 1.84
N SER A 219 -22.41 16.46 1.57
CA SER A 219 -22.61 15.83 0.25
C SER A 219 -23.81 16.39 -0.52
N GLY A 220 -24.58 17.29 0.09
CA GLY A 220 -25.90 17.72 -0.42
C GLY A 220 -26.94 16.59 -0.41
N MET A 221 -26.59 15.43 0.14
CA MET A 221 -27.44 14.25 0.22
C MET A 221 -27.92 14.06 1.66
N PRO A 222 -29.20 13.67 1.89
CA PRO A 222 -29.66 13.29 3.23
C PRO A 222 -28.79 12.17 3.84
N VAL A 223 -28.46 12.29 5.12
CA VAL A 223 -27.56 11.35 5.83
C VAL A 223 -28.02 9.89 5.68
N GLY A 224 -29.33 9.64 5.81
CA GLY A 224 -29.87 8.29 5.64
C GLY A 224 -29.65 7.70 4.23
N ARG A 225 -29.78 8.51 3.18
CA ARG A 225 -29.49 8.08 1.81
C ARG A 225 -27.99 7.85 1.58
N LEU A 226 -27.16 8.68 2.16
CA LEU A 226 -25.70 8.49 2.11
C LEU A 226 -25.30 7.17 2.78
N PHE A 227 -25.83 6.91 3.96
CA PHE A 227 -25.59 5.66 4.69
C PHE A 227 -26.07 4.42 3.90
N GLN A 228 -27.28 4.46 3.34
CA GLN A 228 -27.81 3.39 2.49
C GLN A 228 -26.89 3.11 1.29
N ARG A 229 -26.45 4.17 0.59
CA ARG A 229 -25.53 4.01 -0.55
C ARG A 229 -24.17 3.43 -0.11
N GLN A 230 -23.64 3.89 1.00
CA GLN A 230 -22.41 3.32 1.55
C GLN A 230 -22.59 1.84 1.88
N ALA A 231 -23.66 1.46 2.55
CA ALA A 231 -23.95 0.07 2.89
C ALA A 231 -24.05 -0.82 1.64
N LEU A 232 -24.81 -0.38 0.63
CA LEU A 232 -24.95 -1.11 -0.63
C LEU A 232 -23.64 -1.22 -1.42
N VAL A 233 -22.89 -0.12 -1.53
CA VAL A 233 -21.60 -0.13 -2.23
C VAL A 233 -20.58 -0.99 -1.48
N THR A 234 -20.57 -0.93 -0.14
CA THR A 234 -19.70 -1.79 0.68
C THR A 234 -20.05 -3.26 0.51
N ALA A 235 -21.34 -3.61 0.62
CA ALA A 235 -21.80 -4.99 0.41
C ALA A 235 -21.42 -5.50 -0.99
N ALA A 236 -21.68 -4.71 -2.05
CA ALA A 236 -21.31 -5.07 -3.41
C ALA A 236 -19.78 -5.21 -3.56
N THR A 237 -19.00 -4.28 -2.99
CA THR A 237 -17.54 -4.33 -3.03
C THR A 237 -17.00 -5.59 -2.38
N VAL A 238 -17.51 -5.94 -1.20
CA VAL A 238 -17.11 -7.15 -0.46
C VAL A 238 -17.54 -8.40 -1.22
N CYS A 239 -18.82 -8.51 -1.61
CA CYS A 239 -19.31 -9.70 -2.31
C CYS A 239 -18.58 -9.95 -3.63
N ILE A 240 -18.35 -8.91 -4.44
CA ILE A 240 -17.65 -9.04 -5.71
C ILE A 240 -16.16 -9.32 -5.48
N GLY A 241 -15.51 -8.56 -4.59
CA GLY A 241 -14.08 -8.72 -4.31
C GLY A 241 -13.75 -10.10 -3.78
N PHE A 242 -14.47 -10.58 -2.78
CA PHE A 242 -14.28 -11.92 -2.21
C PHE A 242 -14.73 -13.01 -3.18
N GLY A 243 -15.84 -12.82 -3.91
CA GLY A 243 -16.30 -13.77 -4.91
C GLY A 243 -15.30 -13.99 -6.03
N LEU A 244 -14.74 -12.92 -6.60
CA LEU A 244 -13.71 -13.01 -7.64
C LEU A 244 -12.37 -13.56 -7.10
N SER A 245 -12.11 -13.41 -5.82
CA SER A 245 -10.89 -13.91 -5.17
C SER A 245 -11.09 -15.28 -4.50
N ALA A 246 -12.25 -15.91 -4.65
CA ALA A 246 -12.60 -17.13 -3.89
C ALA A 246 -11.58 -18.25 -4.08
N VAL A 247 -11.09 -18.45 -5.30
CA VAL A 247 -10.07 -19.48 -5.59
C VAL A 247 -8.81 -19.23 -4.77
N TYR A 248 -8.32 -18.00 -4.74
CA TYR A 248 -7.15 -17.63 -3.95
C TYR A 248 -7.40 -17.76 -2.44
N ILE A 249 -8.57 -17.28 -1.95
CA ILE A 249 -8.90 -17.31 -0.53
C ILE A 249 -9.01 -18.74 -0.02
N LEU A 250 -9.72 -19.61 -0.74
CA LEU A 250 -9.88 -21.01 -0.36
C LEU A 250 -8.53 -21.73 -0.34
N SER A 251 -7.71 -21.52 -1.36
CA SER A 251 -6.35 -22.07 -1.43
C SER A 251 -5.46 -21.56 -0.29
N SER A 252 -5.61 -20.28 0.08
CA SER A 252 -4.85 -19.70 1.18
C SER A 252 -5.25 -20.24 2.54
N ILE A 253 -6.52 -20.59 2.75
CA ILE A 253 -7.00 -21.22 4.00
C ILE A 253 -6.29 -22.55 4.24
N ASP A 254 -6.15 -23.39 3.21
CA ASP A 254 -5.41 -24.65 3.31
C ASP A 254 -3.94 -24.42 3.67
N GLY A 255 -3.29 -23.45 3.02
CA GLY A 255 -1.91 -23.07 3.32
C GLY A 255 -1.73 -22.55 4.76
N PHE A 256 -2.69 -21.76 5.25
CA PHE A 256 -2.68 -21.27 6.63
C PHE A 256 -2.88 -22.38 7.65
N GLN A 257 -3.74 -23.34 7.38
CA GLN A 257 -3.92 -24.50 8.27
C GLN A 257 -2.61 -25.28 8.39
N TYR A 258 -1.96 -25.56 7.26
CA TYR A 258 -0.65 -26.21 7.25
C TYR A 258 0.40 -25.44 8.04
N MET A 259 0.46 -24.10 7.89
CA MET A 259 1.40 -23.26 8.65
C MET A 259 1.12 -23.28 10.15
N LYS A 260 -0.14 -23.23 10.57
CA LYS A 260 -0.52 -23.26 12.00
C LYS A 260 -0.15 -24.56 12.69
N GLU A 261 -0.23 -25.66 11.97
CA GLU A 261 0.15 -26.98 12.50
C GLU A 261 1.66 -27.10 12.71
N HIS A 262 2.47 -26.44 11.87
CA HIS A 262 3.93 -26.54 11.89
C HIS A 262 4.63 -25.36 12.55
N ILE A 263 3.97 -24.20 12.63
CA ILE A 263 4.49 -22.97 13.25
C ILE A 263 3.40 -22.39 14.17
N PRO A 264 3.28 -22.89 15.41
CA PRO A 264 2.26 -22.42 16.34
C PRO A 264 2.55 -20.99 16.79
N LEU A 265 1.93 -20.00 16.12
CA LEU A 265 1.93 -18.61 16.54
C LEU A 265 0.78 -18.38 17.54
N THR A 266 1.12 -18.17 18.79
CA THR A 266 0.15 -17.79 19.82
C THR A 266 0.01 -16.27 19.90
N LEU A 267 -1.14 -15.77 20.37
CA LEU A 267 -1.28 -14.34 20.67
C LEU A 267 -0.19 -13.85 21.63
N GLN A 268 0.23 -14.70 22.54
CA GLN A 268 1.26 -14.38 23.52
C GLN A 268 2.63 -14.25 22.83
N SER A 269 3.00 -15.14 21.91
CA SER A 269 4.23 -15.02 21.13
C SER A 269 4.18 -13.79 20.21
N ALA A 270 3.05 -13.51 19.58
CA ALA A 270 2.85 -12.32 18.75
C ALA A 270 3.00 -10.99 19.53
N LEU A 271 2.66 -10.99 20.82
CA LEU A 271 2.80 -9.82 21.70
C LEU A 271 4.18 -9.73 22.38
N GLN A 272 4.84 -10.88 22.56
CA GLN A 272 6.16 -10.97 23.21
C GLN A 272 7.31 -10.95 22.21
N ASP A 273 7.05 -11.34 20.96
CA ASP A 273 8.06 -11.34 19.91
C ASP A 273 8.33 -9.91 19.47
N PRO A 274 9.52 -9.37 19.72
CA PRO A 274 9.91 -8.04 19.32
C PRO A 274 10.18 -7.92 17.81
N VAL A 275 10.15 -9.02 17.06
CA VAL A 275 10.45 -9.00 15.62
C VAL A 275 9.50 -8.06 14.91
N GLY A 276 10.02 -6.89 14.52
CA GLY A 276 9.28 -5.86 13.81
C GLY A 276 8.65 -4.78 14.69
N SER A 277 8.91 -4.73 16.00
CA SER A 277 8.65 -3.52 16.82
C SER A 277 9.70 -2.48 16.53
N LEU A 278 9.30 -1.25 16.18
CA LEU A 278 10.23 -0.17 15.91
C LEU A 278 10.81 0.37 17.22
N PRO A 279 12.15 0.36 17.40
CA PRO A 279 12.78 1.01 18.54
C PRO A 279 12.51 2.52 18.55
N LEU A 280 12.34 3.13 19.73
CA LEU A 280 12.04 4.57 19.85
C LEU A 280 13.09 5.46 19.17
N ALA A 281 14.36 5.06 19.18
CA ALA A 281 15.43 5.77 18.51
C ALA A 281 15.15 5.98 17.01
N TYR A 282 14.44 5.05 16.36
CA TYR A 282 14.10 5.15 14.94
C TYR A 282 13.09 6.25 14.61
N LEU A 283 12.47 6.88 15.61
CA LEU A 283 11.70 8.10 15.38
C LEU A 283 12.57 9.22 14.78
N ALA A 284 13.88 9.19 15.00
CA ALA A 284 14.82 10.11 14.36
C ALA A 284 14.84 9.97 12.82
N THR A 285 14.49 8.79 12.28
CA THR A 285 14.41 8.57 10.83
C THR A 285 13.26 9.34 10.17
N LEU A 286 12.31 9.87 10.94
CA LEU A 286 11.32 10.82 10.44
C LEU A 286 11.97 12.10 9.88
N PHE A 287 13.12 12.49 10.43
CA PHE A 287 13.84 13.70 10.05
C PHE A 287 15.07 13.40 9.19
N VAL A 288 15.81 12.36 9.56
CA VAL A 288 17.05 11.96 8.88
C VAL A 288 16.92 10.50 8.45
N PRO A 289 16.46 10.23 7.21
CA PRO A 289 16.42 8.88 6.67
C PRO A 289 17.79 8.23 6.74
N HIS A 290 17.84 6.92 6.97
CA HIS A 290 19.09 6.14 7.06
C HIS A 290 20.06 6.58 8.19
N MET A 291 19.57 7.28 9.22
CA MET A 291 20.43 7.76 10.31
C MET A 291 21.18 6.63 11.04
N PHE A 292 20.56 5.46 11.15
CA PHE A 292 21.14 4.31 11.86
C PHE A 292 21.66 3.21 10.91
N ASP A 293 21.77 3.53 9.62
CA ASP A 293 21.83 2.52 8.59
C ASP A 293 22.83 2.87 7.50
N ASN A 294 23.66 1.88 7.14
CA ASN A 294 24.28 1.84 5.83
C ASN A 294 23.75 0.61 5.06
N VAL A 295 23.96 0.63 3.75
CA VAL A 295 23.47 -0.40 2.80
C VAL A 295 23.93 -1.81 3.14
N THR A 296 24.91 -1.99 4.03
CA THR A 296 25.49 -3.28 4.43
C THR A 296 24.87 -3.88 5.69
N GLY A 297 24.02 -3.15 6.41
CA GLY A 297 23.35 -3.65 7.63
C GLY A 297 24.28 -3.88 8.84
N GLU A 298 25.60 -3.83 8.67
CA GLU A 298 26.55 -4.16 9.72
C GLU A 298 26.60 -3.13 10.87
N GLN A 299 26.29 -1.88 10.60
CA GLN A 299 26.34 -0.84 11.65
C GLN A 299 25.11 -0.85 12.56
N MET A 300 23.99 -1.34 12.08
CA MET A 300 22.75 -1.44 12.84
C MET A 300 22.86 -2.35 14.05
N LEU A 301 23.47 -3.52 13.86
CA LEU A 301 23.73 -4.51 14.90
C LEU A 301 24.64 -3.97 16.04
N ARG A 302 25.43 -2.93 15.75
CA ARG A 302 26.36 -2.34 16.73
C ARG A 302 25.77 -1.19 17.55
N LEU A 303 24.81 -0.44 16.97
CA LEU A 303 24.23 0.75 17.64
C LEU A 303 22.99 0.40 18.46
N ILE A 304 22.27 -0.66 18.10
CA ILE A 304 21.08 -1.12 18.82
C ILE A 304 21.15 -2.65 18.95
N PRO A 305 21.93 -3.18 19.92
CA PRO A 305 22.22 -4.61 20.01
C PRO A 305 21.00 -5.50 20.32
N GLU A 306 19.91 -4.94 20.79
CA GLU A 306 18.84 -5.71 21.44
C GLU A 306 17.70 -6.13 20.52
N GLU A 307 17.59 -5.60 19.27
CA GLU A 307 16.46 -5.91 18.38
C GLU A 307 16.85 -5.96 16.91
N PRO A 308 16.76 -7.12 16.24
CA PRO A 308 17.00 -7.23 14.81
C PRO A 308 15.82 -6.65 14.05
N VAL A 309 15.83 -5.34 13.78
CA VAL A 309 14.92 -4.71 12.83
C VAL A 309 15.64 -4.65 11.49
N LEU A 310 14.99 -5.17 10.46
CA LEU A 310 15.54 -5.07 9.11
C LEU A 310 15.56 -3.59 8.70
N TYR A 311 16.69 -3.05 8.34
CA TYR A 311 16.91 -1.62 8.14
C TYR A 311 15.96 -1.02 7.10
N TRP A 312 15.68 -1.75 6.04
CA TRP A 312 14.73 -1.32 5.02
C TRP A 312 13.29 -1.23 5.54
N GLU A 313 12.98 -1.93 6.62
CA GLU A 313 11.69 -1.83 7.30
C GLU A 313 11.63 -0.66 8.28
N ALA A 314 12.78 -0.19 8.77
CA ALA A 314 12.86 0.78 9.86
C ALA A 314 12.73 2.25 9.44
N ASN A 315 12.85 2.57 8.17
CA ASN A 315 12.69 3.95 7.70
C ASN A 315 11.23 4.37 7.64
N LEU A 316 10.87 5.41 8.41
CA LEU A 316 9.49 5.84 8.63
C LEU A 316 8.99 6.87 7.63
N SER A 317 9.85 7.74 7.09
CA SER A 317 9.38 8.83 6.24
C SER A 317 10.40 9.31 5.22
N GLY A 318 9.96 10.19 4.34
CA GLY A 318 10.80 10.88 3.35
C GLY A 318 11.70 11.98 3.91
N GLY A 319 12.03 11.96 5.21
CA GLY A 319 12.98 12.87 5.85
C GLY A 319 12.41 14.24 6.22
N LEU A 320 13.32 15.19 6.46
CA LEU A 320 13.02 16.52 6.97
C LEU A 320 11.96 17.27 6.14
N PHE A 321 11.98 17.11 4.83
CA PHE A 321 11.02 17.79 3.96
C PHE A 321 9.58 17.32 4.19
N VAL A 322 9.36 16.01 4.28
CA VAL A 322 8.02 15.43 4.56
C VAL A 322 7.55 15.84 5.95
N SER A 323 8.43 15.75 6.95
CA SER A 323 8.14 16.17 8.33
C SER A 323 7.77 17.65 8.41
N PHE A 324 8.47 18.50 7.65
CA PHE A 324 8.15 19.93 7.54
C PHE A 324 6.76 20.15 6.93
N LEU A 325 6.39 19.44 5.86
CA LEU A 325 5.06 19.57 5.26
C LEU A 325 3.93 19.09 6.20
N VAL A 326 4.17 18.02 6.95
CA VAL A 326 3.24 17.56 8.00
C VAL A 326 3.09 18.64 9.07
N PHE A 327 4.21 19.23 9.53
CA PHE A 327 4.21 20.34 10.48
C PHE A 327 3.42 21.55 9.93
N VAL A 328 3.65 21.95 8.67
CA VAL A 328 2.90 23.04 8.02
C VAL A 328 1.39 22.74 8.01
N CYS A 329 1.00 21.50 7.73
CA CYS A 329 -0.40 21.10 7.78
C CYS A 329 -0.98 21.23 9.20
N CYS A 330 -0.24 20.80 10.24
CA CYS A 330 -0.62 20.94 11.64
C CYS A 330 -0.80 22.42 12.04
N MET A 331 0.20 23.25 11.74
CA MET A 331 0.16 24.68 12.06
C MET A 331 -0.98 25.40 11.31
N SER A 332 -1.22 25.04 10.05
CA SER A 332 -2.35 25.55 9.27
C SER A 332 -3.70 25.14 9.87
N LEU A 333 -3.80 23.93 10.44
CA LEU A 333 -5.01 23.46 11.10
C LEU A 333 -5.30 24.24 12.37
N LEU A 334 -4.25 24.57 13.16
CA LEU A 334 -4.37 25.34 14.39
C LEU A 334 -4.65 26.83 14.11
N ALA A 335 -3.99 27.40 13.10
CA ALA A 335 -4.11 28.83 12.77
C ALA A 335 -5.45 29.20 12.08
N ARG A 336 -6.03 28.29 11.29
CA ARG A 336 -7.29 28.55 10.58
C ARG A 336 -8.47 28.44 11.54
N ARG A 337 -9.20 29.54 11.71
CA ARG A 337 -10.49 29.51 12.41
C ARG A 337 -11.52 28.70 11.62
N PRO A 338 -12.49 28.06 12.28
CA PRO A 338 -13.60 27.40 11.60
C PRO A 338 -14.34 28.44 10.74
N GLY A 339 -14.10 28.41 9.42
CA GLY A 339 -14.76 29.28 8.47
C GLY A 339 -16.13 28.74 8.06
N GLN A 340 -16.96 29.59 7.46
CA GLN A 340 -18.23 29.18 6.87
C GLN A 340 -18.07 28.56 5.48
N ASP A 341 -16.87 28.63 4.86
CA ASP A 341 -16.61 28.02 3.54
C ASP A 341 -16.60 26.50 3.66
N PRO A 342 -17.47 25.81 2.91
CA PRO A 342 -17.49 24.34 2.86
C PRO A 342 -16.14 23.71 2.46
N ARG A 343 -15.29 24.42 1.70
CA ARG A 343 -13.97 23.96 1.29
C ARG A 343 -12.99 23.92 2.47
N ASP A 344 -13.03 24.95 3.33
CA ASP A 344 -12.20 24.97 4.55
C ASP A 344 -12.64 23.89 5.52
N ALA A 345 -13.94 23.65 5.65
CA ALA A 345 -14.48 22.58 6.47
C ALA A 345 -14.03 21.19 5.97
N LEU A 346 -14.05 20.96 4.65
CA LEU A 346 -13.55 19.71 4.07
C LEU A 346 -12.04 19.56 4.31
N TRP A 347 -11.25 20.60 4.03
CA TRP A 347 -9.81 20.58 4.23
C TRP A 347 -9.46 20.23 5.69
N ARG A 348 -10.10 20.86 6.67
CA ARG A 348 -9.90 20.57 8.10
C ARG A 348 -10.19 19.12 8.45
N ARG A 349 -11.31 18.56 7.96
CA ARG A 349 -11.67 17.16 8.19
C ARG A 349 -10.66 16.21 7.57
N CYS A 350 -10.19 16.49 6.37
CA CYS A 350 -9.14 15.72 5.71
C CYS A 350 -7.80 15.81 6.45
N ALA A 351 -7.45 16.99 6.97
CA ALA A 351 -6.24 17.19 7.77
C ALA A 351 -6.32 16.41 9.10
N VAL A 352 -7.44 16.52 9.82
CA VAL A 352 -7.67 15.73 11.05
C VAL A 352 -7.62 14.24 10.76
N PHE A 353 -8.30 13.78 9.70
CA PHE A 353 -8.26 12.37 9.28
C PHE A 353 -6.83 11.90 9.00
N GLY A 354 -6.05 12.66 8.21
CA GLY A 354 -4.65 12.35 7.92
C GLY A 354 -3.78 12.31 9.18
N LEU A 355 -3.97 13.27 10.11
CA LEU A 355 -3.23 13.31 11.37
C LEU A 355 -3.55 12.13 12.29
N VAL A 356 -4.83 11.75 12.38
CA VAL A 356 -5.24 10.57 13.17
C VAL A 356 -4.62 9.31 12.60
N LEU A 357 -4.69 9.11 11.28
CA LEU A 357 -4.06 7.96 10.62
C LEU A 357 -2.54 7.96 10.84
N TYR A 358 -1.89 9.11 10.70
CA TYR A 358 -0.45 9.24 10.90
C TYR A 358 -0.04 8.90 12.34
N ALA A 359 -0.74 9.46 13.34
CA ALA A 359 -0.44 9.21 14.74
C ALA A 359 -0.70 7.76 15.15
N VAL A 360 -1.85 7.18 14.74
CA VAL A 360 -2.20 5.79 15.05
C VAL A 360 -1.23 4.83 14.39
N SER A 361 -0.89 5.03 13.12
CA SER A 361 0.04 4.14 12.42
C SER A 361 1.46 4.22 12.97
N LEU A 362 1.93 5.42 13.30
CA LEU A 362 3.24 5.62 13.91
C LEU A 362 3.33 4.95 15.27
N THR A 363 2.32 5.16 16.13
CA THR A 363 2.28 4.54 17.46
C THR A 363 2.08 3.03 17.39
N ALA A 364 1.33 2.51 16.42
CA ALA A 364 1.19 1.07 16.18
C ALA A 364 2.50 0.45 15.69
N ALA A 365 3.28 1.14 14.83
CA ALA A 365 4.58 0.67 14.35
C ALA A 365 5.62 0.52 15.48
N LEU A 366 5.50 1.29 16.55
CA LEU A 366 6.32 1.15 17.75
C LEU A 366 6.08 -0.19 18.52
N GLY A 367 5.07 -0.95 18.15
CA GLY A 367 4.79 -2.30 18.63
C GLY A 367 4.70 -2.39 20.15
N LYS A 368 5.60 -3.19 20.78
CA LYS A 368 5.65 -3.39 22.24
C LYS A 368 5.85 -2.10 23.03
N ASN A 369 6.42 -1.06 22.42
CA ASN A 369 6.71 0.22 23.07
C ASN A 369 5.45 1.09 23.27
N THR A 370 4.29 0.69 22.71
CA THR A 370 3.03 1.38 22.89
C THR A 370 1.84 0.42 23.05
N PRO A 371 0.76 0.80 23.75
CA PRO A 371 -0.42 -0.06 23.89
C PRO A 371 -1.24 -0.16 22.59
N VAL A 372 -1.03 0.73 21.61
CA VAL A 372 -1.86 0.84 20.41
C VAL A 372 -1.82 -0.44 19.56
N TYR A 373 -0.64 -1.02 19.43
CA TYR A 373 -0.49 -2.29 18.71
C TYR A 373 -1.27 -3.44 19.36
N LYS A 374 -1.26 -3.52 20.69
CA LYS A 374 -2.04 -4.54 21.42
C LYS A 374 -3.53 -4.40 21.19
N TRP A 375 -4.03 -3.17 21.12
CA TRP A 375 -5.44 -2.91 20.81
C TRP A 375 -5.79 -3.31 19.38
N THR A 376 -4.93 -3.01 18.41
CA THR A 376 -5.18 -3.37 17.00
C THR A 376 -5.18 -4.88 16.80
N ILE A 377 -4.28 -5.63 17.44
CA ILE A 377 -4.30 -7.11 17.41
C ILE A 377 -5.58 -7.67 18.04
N GLY A 378 -6.06 -7.05 19.12
CA GLY A 378 -7.30 -7.48 19.77
C GLY A 378 -8.55 -7.27 18.93
N LEU A 379 -8.57 -6.17 18.17
CA LEU A 379 -9.71 -5.78 17.33
C LEU A 379 -9.76 -6.50 15.99
N ILE A 380 -8.61 -6.88 15.43
CA ILE A 380 -8.50 -7.44 14.09
C ILE A 380 -7.81 -8.80 14.16
N PRO A 381 -8.57 -9.92 14.19
CA PRO A 381 -8.01 -11.26 14.39
C PRO A 381 -6.93 -11.65 13.38
N PHE A 382 -7.04 -11.19 12.13
CA PHE A 382 -6.05 -11.45 11.06
C PHE A 382 -4.65 -10.92 11.34
N ILE A 383 -4.51 -9.87 12.16
CA ILE A 383 -3.19 -9.32 12.52
C ILE A 383 -2.42 -10.27 13.41
N ARG A 384 -3.08 -11.16 14.15
CA ARG A 384 -2.44 -12.18 14.99
C ARG A 384 -1.54 -13.11 14.22
N ASP A 385 -1.97 -13.47 13.01
CA ASP A 385 -1.28 -14.46 12.19
C ASP A 385 -0.04 -13.86 11.50
N PHE A 386 0.12 -12.52 11.56
CA PHE A 386 1.25 -11.78 10.99
C PHE A 386 1.67 -10.60 11.87
N PRO A 387 2.26 -10.87 13.04
CA PRO A 387 2.52 -9.87 14.05
C PRO A 387 3.77 -9.04 13.75
N ARG A 388 3.70 -8.18 12.73
CA ARG A 388 4.79 -7.24 12.41
C ARG A 388 4.32 -5.79 12.53
N PRO A 389 4.48 -5.16 13.70
CA PRO A 389 4.05 -3.77 13.96
C PRO A 389 4.60 -2.78 12.94
N ILE A 390 5.85 -2.97 12.51
CA ILE A 390 6.52 -2.10 11.56
C ILE A 390 5.77 -1.92 10.24
N HIS A 391 4.95 -2.89 9.83
CA HIS A 391 4.17 -2.78 8.60
C HIS A 391 3.10 -1.68 8.64
N TYR A 392 2.74 -1.15 9.82
CA TYR A 392 1.88 0.04 9.93
C TYR A 392 2.47 1.28 9.25
N ARG A 393 3.77 1.27 8.92
CA ARG A 393 4.42 2.32 8.11
C ARG A 393 3.73 2.54 6.75
N VAL A 394 3.06 1.54 6.19
CA VAL A 394 2.27 1.69 4.95
C VAL A 394 1.17 2.74 5.13
N ILE A 395 0.43 2.66 6.25
CA ILE A 395 -0.59 3.67 6.58
C ILE A 395 0.07 5.02 6.86
N GLN A 396 1.21 5.01 7.56
CA GLN A 396 1.97 6.23 7.87
C GLN A 396 2.44 6.93 6.59
N CYS A 397 2.98 6.20 5.60
CA CYS A 397 3.41 6.79 4.32
C CYS A 397 2.24 7.34 3.51
N PHE A 398 1.11 6.63 3.48
CA PHE A 398 -0.13 7.14 2.86
C PHE A 398 -0.59 8.44 3.52
N SER A 399 -0.66 8.46 4.86
CA SER A 399 -1.09 9.64 5.61
C SER A 399 -0.11 10.81 5.51
N ALA A 400 1.20 10.53 5.48
CA ALA A 400 2.24 11.54 5.24
C ALA A 400 2.11 12.19 3.85
N ALA A 401 1.84 11.39 2.82
CA ALA A 401 1.60 11.89 1.47
C ALA A 401 0.33 12.76 1.39
N LEU A 402 -0.75 12.35 2.07
CA LEU A 402 -1.98 13.15 2.20
C LEU A 402 -1.71 14.47 2.93
N LEU A 403 -1.08 14.42 4.10
CA LEU A 403 -0.76 15.60 4.89
C LEU A 403 0.21 16.54 4.17
N GLY A 404 1.20 15.98 3.47
CA GLY A 404 2.12 16.75 2.62
C GLY A 404 1.37 17.51 1.51
N ALA A 405 0.44 16.85 0.82
CA ALA A 405 -0.40 17.50 -0.19
C ALA A 405 -1.27 18.61 0.42
N LEU A 406 -1.89 18.35 1.58
CA LEU A 406 -2.71 19.33 2.29
C LEU A 406 -1.89 20.51 2.82
N GLY A 407 -0.64 20.27 3.27
CA GLY A 407 0.30 21.30 3.69
C GLY A 407 0.69 22.21 2.53
N ILE A 408 1.09 21.65 1.38
CA ILE A 408 1.37 22.43 0.16
C ILE A 408 0.13 23.21 -0.27
N ASN A 409 -1.04 22.59 -0.22
CA ASN A 409 -2.29 23.25 -0.60
C ASN A 409 -2.59 24.44 0.32
N ALA A 410 -2.27 24.35 1.61
CA ALA A 410 -2.41 25.43 2.59
C ALA A 410 -1.45 26.59 2.31
N LEU A 411 -0.17 26.30 2.02
CA LEU A 411 0.82 27.32 1.66
C LEU A 411 0.39 28.11 0.42
N CYS A 412 -0.06 27.39 -0.63
CA CYS A 412 -0.52 28.05 -1.86
C CYS A 412 -1.83 28.84 -1.71
N SER A 413 -2.65 28.58 -0.68
CA SER A 413 -3.88 29.34 -0.42
C SER A 413 -3.63 30.63 0.35
N ASN A 414 -2.53 30.72 1.08
CA ASN A 414 -2.18 31.93 1.84
C ASN A 414 -1.43 32.99 0.99
N VAL A 415 -0.99 32.61 -0.22
CA VAL A 415 -0.26 33.49 -1.15
C VAL A 415 -1.20 34.09 -2.21
N SER A 416 -2.42 33.61 -2.33
CA SER A 416 -3.46 34.12 -3.24
C SER A 416 -4.52 34.91 -2.51
#